data_1556e964a0e35b3bf139ba7d4d2aeeff
#
_entry.id   1556e964a0e35b3bf139ba7d4d2aeeff
#
_cell.length_a   1.000
_cell.length_b   1.000
_cell.length_c   1.000
_cell.angle_alpha   90.00
_cell.angle_beta   90.00
_cell.angle_gamma   90.00
#
_symmetry.space_group_name_H-M   'P 1'
#
loop_
_entity.id
_entity.type
_entity.pdbx_description
1 polymer ?
#
loop_
_entity_poly.entity_id
_entity_poly.type
_entity_poly.pdbx_seq_one_letter_code
_entity_poly.pdbx_strand_id
1 'polypeptide(L)'
;MKPEEAYILVIEDDANNLMVTTDLLRMVGVKYINARASGWQGLKLAESMPKLDLILLDIQLPREDGYAVLRQIRANPKLQNTLVVAVTANVLPHDEAKVRAAGFDGMIGKPLDFDRFPQQIQAILSNEAIWMPR
;
A
#
# COMPACT_ATOMS: atom_id res chain seq x y z
N MET A 1 7.84 -4.57 13.45
CA MET A 1 6.76 -5.58 13.36
C MET A 1 7.17 -6.69 12.40
N LYS A 2 6.92 -7.91 12.77
CA LYS A 2 7.22 -9.05 11.89
C LYS A 2 6.14 -9.21 10.84
N PRO A 3 6.49 -9.68 9.63
CA PRO A 3 5.47 -9.92 8.60
C PRO A 3 4.33 -10.83 9.05
N GLU A 4 4.62 -11.85 9.86
CA GLU A 4 3.61 -12.80 10.34
C GLU A 4 2.55 -12.15 11.23
N GLU A 5 2.86 -10.99 11.79
CA GLU A 5 1.95 -10.27 12.69
C GLU A 5 1.15 -9.18 11.98
N ALA A 6 1.54 -8.81 10.77
CA ALA A 6 1.02 -7.64 10.09
C ALA A 6 -0.34 -7.90 9.43
N TYR A 7 -1.24 -6.94 9.55
CA TYR A 7 -2.53 -6.93 8.85
C TYR A 7 -2.43 -5.92 7.71
N ILE A 8 -2.50 -6.43 6.48
CA ILE A 8 -2.26 -5.62 5.27
C ILE A 8 -3.49 -5.63 4.38
N LEU A 9 -3.87 -4.45 3.91
CA LEU A 9 -4.92 -4.26 2.92
C LEU A 9 -4.29 -3.82 1.61
N VAL A 10 -4.61 -4.52 0.52
CA VAL A 10 -4.15 -4.16 -0.82
C VAL A 10 -5.33 -3.60 -1.60
N ILE A 11 -5.18 -2.40 -2.14
CA ILE A 11 -6.18 -1.77 -2.99
C ILE A 11 -5.60 -1.69 -4.40
N GLU A 12 -6.09 -2.54 -5.29
CA GLU A 12 -5.58 -2.72 -6.64
C GLU A 12 -6.72 -3.24 -7.53
N ASP A 13 -7.00 -2.55 -8.63
CA ASP A 13 -8.10 -2.94 -9.52
C ASP A 13 -7.75 -4.03 -10.53
N ASP A 14 -6.48 -4.17 -10.87
CA ASP A 14 -6.03 -5.19 -11.83
C ASP A 14 -5.86 -6.54 -11.12
N ALA A 15 -6.62 -7.54 -11.58
CA ALA A 15 -6.64 -8.85 -10.93
C ALA A 15 -5.27 -9.53 -10.95
N ASN A 16 -4.52 -9.38 -12.05
CA ASN A 16 -3.18 -9.98 -12.14
C ASN A 16 -2.19 -9.32 -11.20
N ASN A 17 -2.19 -7.99 -11.15
CA ASN A 17 -1.32 -7.26 -10.23
C ASN A 17 -1.69 -7.57 -8.78
N LEU A 18 -2.97 -7.70 -8.50
CA LEU A 18 -3.43 -8.04 -7.16
C LEU A 18 -2.94 -9.42 -6.75
N MET A 19 -3.04 -10.40 -7.64
CA MET A 19 -2.57 -11.76 -7.39
C MET A 19 -1.05 -11.76 -7.12
N VAL A 20 -0.28 -11.06 -7.95
CA VAL A 20 1.18 -10.98 -7.78
C VAL A 20 1.52 -10.35 -6.43
N THR A 21 0.86 -9.25 -6.09
CA THR A 21 1.10 -8.54 -4.83
C THR A 21 0.80 -9.44 -3.63
N THR A 22 -0.35 -10.11 -3.63
CA THR A 22 -0.73 -10.98 -2.51
C THR A 22 0.18 -12.19 -2.40
N ASP A 23 0.59 -12.78 -3.53
CA ASP A 23 1.52 -13.91 -3.52
C ASP A 23 2.88 -13.50 -2.96
N LEU A 24 3.39 -12.35 -3.36
CA LEU A 24 4.67 -11.84 -2.85
C LEU A 24 4.58 -11.54 -1.34
N LEU A 25 3.46 -11.00 -0.87
CA LEU A 25 3.28 -10.77 0.56
C LEU A 25 3.30 -12.07 1.34
N ARG A 26 2.66 -13.12 0.82
CA ARG A 26 2.70 -14.44 1.48
C ARG A 26 4.11 -15.00 1.51
N MET A 27 4.89 -14.81 0.45
CA MET A 27 6.28 -15.25 0.40
C MET A 27 7.15 -14.55 1.44
N VAL A 28 6.82 -13.31 1.77
CA VAL A 28 7.51 -12.56 2.84
C VAL A 28 7.14 -13.09 4.21
N GLY A 29 6.00 -13.75 4.34
CA GLY A 29 5.52 -14.29 5.61
C GLY A 29 4.24 -13.64 6.12
N VAL A 30 3.65 -12.73 5.36
CA VAL A 30 2.41 -12.06 5.77
C VAL A 30 1.25 -13.05 5.70
N LYS A 31 0.48 -13.15 6.78
CA LYS A 31 -0.65 -14.08 6.89
C LYS A 31 -2.00 -13.41 6.74
N TYR A 32 -2.11 -12.16 7.15
CA TYR A 32 -3.39 -11.45 7.20
C TYR A 32 -3.44 -10.43 6.07
N ILE A 33 -3.96 -10.87 4.92
CA ILE A 33 -4.03 -10.07 3.71
C ILE A 33 -5.48 -9.94 3.28
N ASN A 34 -5.94 -8.71 3.11
CA ASN A 34 -7.22 -8.43 2.49
C ASN A 34 -6.97 -7.62 1.23
N ALA A 35 -7.85 -7.79 0.25
CA ALA A 35 -7.70 -7.13 -1.04
C ALA A 35 -9.04 -6.59 -1.51
N ARG A 36 -9.02 -5.41 -2.09
CA ARG A 36 -10.21 -4.80 -2.71
C ARG A 36 -9.82 -4.12 -4.02
N ALA A 37 -10.77 -4.09 -4.95
CA ALA A 37 -10.52 -3.57 -6.29
C ALA A 37 -10.73 -2.06 -6.41
N SER A 38 -11.29 -1.41 -5.42
CA SER A 38 -11.54 0.03 -5.45
C SER A 38 -11.21 0.68 -4.11
N GLY A 39 -10.94 1.98 -4.16
CA GLY A 39 -10.67 2.74 -2.94
C GLY A 39 -11.88 2.77 -2.01
N TRP A 40 -13.10 2.91 -2.57
CA TRP A 40 -14.31 2.92 -1.78
C TRP A 40 -14.51 1.62 -1.01
N GLN A 41 -14.35 0.48 -1.70
CA GLN A 41 -14.46 -0.82 -1.05
C GLN A 41 -13.36 -1.04 -0.02
N GLY A 42 -12.14 -0.60 -0.33
CA GLY A 42 -11.01 -0.69 0.58
C GLY A 42 -11.24 0.12 1.85
N LEU A 43 -11.72 1.35 1.72
CA LEU A 43 -12.03 2.20 2.87
C LEU A 43 -13.11 1.60 3.75
N LYS A 44 -14.16 1.06 3.15
CA LYS A 44 -15.22 0.41 3.90
C LYS A 44 -14.70 -0.77 4.71
N LEU A 45 -13.87 -1.60 4.10
CA LEU A 45 -13.27 -2.72 4.81
C LEU A 45 -12.35 -2.23 5.93
N ALA A 46 -11.50 -1.26 5.63
CA ALA A 46 -10.55 -0.73 6.61
C ALA A 46 -11.24 -0.20 7.87
N GLU A 47 -12.37 0.47 7.70
CA GLU A 47 -13.14 0.99 8.83
C GLU A 47 -13.66 -0.13 9.74
N SER A 48 -13.92 -1.31 9.19
CA SER A 48 -14.44 -2.43 9.95
C SER A 48 -13.37 -3.34 10.54
N MET A 49 -12.13 -3.20 10.10
CA MET A 49 -11.04 -4.05 10.57
C MET A 49 -10.61 -3.66 12.00
N PRO A 50 -10.56 -4.63 12.93
CA PRO A 50 -10.10 -4.31 14.29
C PRO A 50 -8.62 -3.96 14.34
N LYS A 51 -7.84 -4.41 13.37
CA LYS A 51 -6.41 -4.12 13.27
C LYS A 51 -6.02 -3.97 11.82
N LEU A 52 -5.29 -2.90 11.50
CA LEU A 52 -4.77 -2.66 10.16
C LEU A 52 -3.45 -1.91 10.27
N ASP A 53 -2.38 -2.52 9.78
CA ASP A 53 -1.03 -2.00 9.93
C ASP A 53 -0.53 -1.27 8.69
N LEU A 54 -0.92 -1.73 7.50
CA LEU A 54 -0.41 -1.20 6.25
C LEU A 54 -1.46 -1.29 5.15
N ILE A 55 -1.57 -0.22 4.37
CA ILE A 55 -2.36 -0.20 3.14
C ILE A 55 -1.39 -0.03 1.98
N LEU A 56 -1.40 -0.97 1.04
CA LEU A 56 -0.72 -0.82 -0.24
C LEU A 56 -1.77 -0.30 -1.23
N LEU A 57 -1.59 0.93 -1.66
CA LEU A 57 -2.59 1.64 -2.45
C LEU A 57 -2.07 1.94 -3.85
N ASP A 58 -2.70 1.36 -4.86
CA ASP A 58 -2.45 1.75 -6.24
C ASP A 58 -3.01 3.16 -6.43
N ILE A 59 -2.17 4.10 -6.85
CA ILE A 59 -2.62 5.48 -7.03
C ILE A 59 -3.24 5.71 -8.40
N GLN A 60 -3.19 4.74 -9.29
CA GLN A 60 -3.76 4.83 -10.64
C GLN A 60 -5.02 3.99 -10.79
N LEU A 61 -5.93 4.15 -9.86
CA LEU A 61 -7.22 3.45 -9.93
C LEU A 61 -8.09 4.10 -11.03
N PRO A 62 -8.87 3.29 -11.82
CA PRO A 62 -9.57 3.84 -13.00
C PRO A 62 -10.68 4.73 -12.52
N ARG A 63 -11.35 5.01 -11.84
CA ARG A 63 -12.45 5.94 -11.52
C ARG A 63 -12.20 6.70 -10.23
N GLU A 64 -11.02 6.55 -9.68
CA GLU A 64 -10.70 7.14 -8.39
C GLU A 64 -9.29 7.66 -8.43
N ASP A 65 -9.07 8.77 -7.74
CA ASP A 65 -7.75 9.30 -7.54
C ASP A 65 -7.19 8.72 -6.24
N GLY A 66 -6.06 8.01 -6.32
CA GLY A 66 -5.42 7.45 -5.14
C GLY A 66 -5.06 8.51 -4.10
N TYR A 67 -4.76 9.72 -4.53
CA TYR A 67 -4.51 10.83 -3.61
C TYR A 67 -5.76 11.21 -2.82
N ALA A 68 -6.93 11.16 -3.47
CA ALA A 68 -8.19 11.40 -2.79
C ALA A 68 -8.49 10.30 -1.75
N VAL A 69 -8.17 9.05 -2.09
CA VAL A 69 -8.32 7.93 -1.15
C VAL A 69 -7.43 8.15 0.07
N LEU A 70 -6.18 8.56 -0.15
CA LEU A 70 -5.27 8.87 0.96
C LEU A 70 -5.84 9.96 1.87
N ARG A 71 -6.37 11.03 1.28
CA ARG A 71 -6.97 12.11 2.07
C ARG A 71 -8.10 11.60 2.98
N GLN A 72 -8.93 10.70 2.47
CA GLN A 72 -10.00 10.10 3.26
C GLN A 72 -9.45 9.23 4.39
N ILE A 73 -8.39 8.48 4.13
CA ILE A 73 -7.73 7.69 5.18
C ILE A 73 -7.22 8.61 6.30
N ARG A 74 -6.53 9.69 5.93
CA ARG A 74 -5.94 10.62 6.90
C ARG A 74 -7.00 11.42 7.67
N ALA A 75 -8.16 11.62 7.07
CA ALA A 75 -9.28 12.31 7.74
C ALA A 75 -10.07 11.40 8.68
N ASN A 76 -9.88 10.09 8.61
CA ASN A 76 -10.59 9.14 9.45
C ASN A 76 -9.82 8.90 10.75
N PRO A 77 -10.36 9.24 11.92
CA PRO A 77 -9.64 9.09 13.19
C PRO A 77 -9.16 7.68 13.47
N LYS A 78 -9.86 6.67 12.98
CA LYS A 78 -9.46 5.27 13.15
C LYS A 78 -8.28 4.90 12.27
N LEU A 79 -8.17 5.49 11.07
CA LEU A 79 -7.19 5.10 10.06
C LEU A 79 -6.03 6.07 9.89
N GLN A 80 -6.10 7.25 10.49
CA GLN A 80 -5.17 8.34 10.20
C GLN A 80 -3.70 7.99 10.45
N ASN A 81 -3.41 7.05 11.33
CA ASN A 81 -2.05 6.63 11.66
C ASN A 81 -1.62 5.33 10.98
N THR A 82 -2.48 4.74 10.14
CA THR A 82 -2.13 3.54 9.39
C THR A 82 -1.08 3.89 8.35
N LEU A 83 -0.08 3.03 8.20
CA LEU A 83 0.92 3.21 7.14
C LEU A 83 0.24 3.03 5.78
N VAL A 84 0.50 3.97 4.87
CA VAL A 84 -0.03 3.91 3.50
C VAL A 84 1.12 4.08 2.53
N VAL A 85 1.36 3.06 1.71
CA VAL A 85 2.42 3.06 0.72
C VAL A 85 1.79 3.07 -0.67
N ALA A 86 2.21 4.03 -1.49
CA ALA A 86 1.75 4.11 -2.86
C ALA A 86 2.42 3.04 -3.71
N VAL A 87 1.64 2.38 -4.56
CA VAL A 87 2.17 1.43 -5.54
C VAL A 87 1.82 1.99 -6.91
N THR A 88 2.82 2.23 -7.76
CA THR A 88 2.59 2.97 -9.00
C THR A 88 3.60 2.60 -10.08
N ALA A 89 3.17 2.67 -11.34
CA ALA A 89 4.06 2.55 -12.48
C ALA A 89 4.79 3.87 -12.78
N ASN A 90 4.36 4.98 -12.19
CA ASN A 90 4.97 6.31 -12.39
C ASN A 90 6.02 6.55 -11.31
N VAL A 91 7.29 6.38 -11.68
CA VAL A 91 8.39 6.40 -10.70
C VAL A 91 9.46 7.45 -11.03
N LEU A 92 9.12 8.47 -11.79
CA LEU A 92 10.03 9.58 -12.07
C LEU A 92 10.21 10.46 -10.81
N PRO A 93 11.30 11.24 -10.73
CA PRO A 93 11.55 12.08 -9.56
C PRO A 93 10.39 13.00 -9.17
N HIS A 94 9.68 13.59 -10.16
CA HIS A 94 8.55 14.45 -9.85
C HIS A 94 7.35 13.64 -9.31
N ASP A 95 7.21 12.38 -9.71
CA ASP A 95 6.17 11.50 -9.15
C ASP A 95 6.47 11.19 -7.70
N GLU A 96 7.72 10.89 -7.37
CA GLU A 96 8.13 10.64 -5.98
C GLU A 96 7.88 11.89 -5.13
N ALA A 97 8.24 13.07 -5.61
CA ALA A 97 8.03 14.31 -4.89
C ALA A 97 6.55 14.55 -4.59
N LYS A 98 5.67 14.24 -5.55
CA LYS A 98 4.22 14.39 -5.38
C LYS A 98 3.69 13.40 -4.33
N VAL A 99 4.14 12.16 -4.38
CA VAL A 99 3.74 11.12 -3.44
C VAL A 99 4.16 11.50 -2.01
N ARG A 100 5.40 11.94 -1.85
CA ARG A 100 5.89 12.40 -0.54
C ARG A 100 5.08 13.59 -0.01
N ALA A 101 4.86 14.58 -0.87
CA ALA A 101 4.12 15.79 -0.48
C ALA A 101 2.68 15.49 -0.09
N ALA A 102 2.08 14.46 -0.67
CA ALA A 102 0.70 14.08 -0.37
C ALA A 102 0.54 13.44 1.01
N GLY A 103 1.61 12.91 1.59
CA GLY A 103 1.56 12.30 2.92
C GLY A 103 1.55 10.78 2.91
N PHE A 104 1.94 10.16 1.81
CA PHE A 104 2.22 8.71 1.80
C PHE A 104 3.44 8.41 2.66
N ASP A 105 3.48 7.22 3.23
CA ASP A 105 4.60 6.77 4.05
C ASP A 105 5.69 6.08 3.24
N GLY A 106 5.47 5.84 1.97
CA GLY A 106 6.44 5.26 1.07
C GLY A 106 5.89 5.10 -0.34
N MET A 107 6.75 4.64 -1.26
CA MET A 107 6.37 4.39 -2.64
C MET A 107 7.12 3.19 -3.17
N ILE A 108 6.40 2.29 -3.83
CA ILE A 108 6.97 1.13 -4.50
C ILE A 108 6.57 1.19 -5.97
N GLY A 109 7.56 1.00 -6.86
CA GLY A 109 7.32 1.02 -8.30
C GLY A 109 6.80 -0.31 -8.82
N LYS A 110 5.97 -0.23 -9.86
CA LYS A 110 5.53 -1.40 -10.64
C LYS A 110 6.38 -1.55 -11.89
N PRO A 111 6.61 -2.78 -12.37
CA PRO A 111 6.21 -4.05 -11.77
C PRO A 111 6.98 -4.33 -10.49
N LEU A 112 6.38 -5.10 -9.58
CA LEU A 112 7.02 -5.44 -8.32
C LEU A 112 8.26 -6.33 -8.60
N ASP A 113 9.34 -6.06 -7.88
CA ASP A 113 10.59 -6.79 -8.01
C ASP A 113 10.63 -7.92 -6.99
N PHE A 114 10.68 -9.17 -7.46
CA PHE A 114 10.71 -10.34 -6.58
C PHE A 114 11.85 -10.29 -5.56
N ASP A 115 13.01 -9.75 -5.97
CA ASP A 115 14.18 -9.73 -5.10
C ASP A 115 14.13 -8.61 -4.07
N ARG A 116 13.53 -7.48 -4.42
CA ARG A 116 13.48 -6.30 -3.56
C ARG A 116 12.24 -6.22 -2.68
N PHE A 117 11.12 -6.74 -3.16
CA PHE A 117 9.85 -6.58 -2.46
C PHE A 117 9.87 -7.09 -1.02
N PRO A 118 10.46 -8.27 -0.71
CA PRO A 118 10.54 -8.73 0.67
C PRO A 118 11.25 -7.73 1.59
N GLN A 119 12.36 -7.17 1.12
CA GLN A 119 13.12 -6.20 1.89
C GLN A 119 12.36 -4.89 2.05
N GLN A 120 11.66 -4.46 1.01
CA GLN A 120 10.84 -3.25 1.05
C GLN A 120 9.73 -3.38 2.09
N ILE A 121 9.02 -4.50 2.10
CA ILE A 121 7.94 -4.73 3.06
C ILE A 121 8.49 -4.82 4.49
N GLN A 122 9.59 -5.52 4.70
CA GLN A 122 10.19 -5.61 6.01
C GLN A 122 10.63 -4.24 6.54
N ALA A 123 11.21 -3.43 5.68
CA ALA A 123 11.61 -2.07 6.05
C ALA A 123 10.40 -1.21 6.42
N ILE A 124 9.35 -1.26 5.63
CA ILE A 124 8.10 -0.52 5.90
C ILE A 124 7.51 -0.94 7.25
N LEU A 125 7.44 -2.23 7.51
CA LEU A 125 6.89 -2.76 8.77
C LEU A 125 7.78 -2.40 9.97
N SER A 126 9.04 -2.03 9.72
CA SER A 126 9.96 -1.53 10.75
C SER A 126 9.97 0.00 10.84
N ASN A 127 8.98 0.64 10.23
CA ASN A 127 8.82 2.10 10.20
C ASN A 127 9.92 2.83 9.44
N GLU A 128 10.57 2.16 8.49
CA GLU A 128 11.51 2.80 7.59
C GLU A 128 10.78 3.19 6.31
N ALA A 129 10.97 4.42 5.87
CA ALA A 129 10.35 4.90 4.65
C ALA A 129 11.10 4.37 3.44
N ILE A 130 10.37 3.80 2.48
CA ILE A 130 10.93 3.30 1.22
C ILE A 130 10.38 4.15 0.09
N TRP A 131 11.29 4.74 -0.70
CA TRP A 131 10.91 5.60 -1.82
C TRP A 131 11.59 5.10 -3.09
N MET A 132 10.80 4.46 -3.96
CA MET A 132 11.29 3.97 -5.25
C MET A 132 11.32 5.08 -6.30
N PRO A 133 12.17 4.93 -7.33
CA PRO A 133 13.14 3.85 -7.51
C PRO A 133 14.42 4.09 -6.73
N ARG A 134 14.80 3.16 -5.91
CA ARG A 134 16.04 3.24 -5.16
C ARG A 134 16.64 1.87 -4.90
#